data_f168f8f3825208460297dff563532073
#
_entry.id   f168f8f3825208460297dff563532073
#
_cell.length_a   1.000
_cell.length_b   1.000
_cell.length_c   1.000
_cell.angle_alpha   90.00
_cell.angle_beta   90.00
_cell.angle_gamma   90.00
#
_symmetry.space_group_name_H-M   'P 1'
#
loop_
_entity.id
_entity.type
_entity.pdbx_description
1 polymer ?
#
loop_
_entity_poly.entity_id
_entity_poly.type
_entity_poly.pdbx_seq_one_letter_code
_entity_poly.pdbx_strand_id
1 'polypeptide(L)'
;MNYGYSYPNPRFCNKVVCNSIQMNYFCSKEIKERVMEKVIKLDEVDKYNKLFGLETRHPLVSVVDLSKATHWPEHFKVNYGVYALYLKDTYCGNIMYGRQSYDYQEGTIVSFAPGQVAEIEMQKNVRPKAHGILFHPDLIRGTVLGGEIKNYSFFSYEIREALHLSEEERSTVMDCFHKIEAELKHGIDRHSRRLICANIGLLLDYCMRFYERQFVTREEVNKICLMEGTMPKKKNQVAIDRMHADN
;
A
#
# COMPACT_ATOMS: atom_id res chain seq x y z
N MET A 1 -60.96 36.43 28.57
CA MET A 1 -60.53 35.58 27.42
C MET A 1 -59.36 34.80 27.87
N ASN A 2 -59.61 33.55 28.31
CA ASN A 2 -58.53 32.63 28.76
C ASN A 2 -58.10 31.77 27.58
N TYR A 3 -56.86 31.90 27.16
CA TYR A 3 -56.20 30.96 26.23
C TYR A 3 -55.56 29.85 27.05
N GLY A 4 -56.22 28.66 27.07
CA GLY A 4 -55.62 27.44 27.63
C GLY A 4 -54.61 26.86 26.72
N TYR A 5 -53.34 26.77 27.18
CA TYR A 5 -52.30 25.95 26.54
C TYR A 5 -52.49 24.51 26.99
N SER A 6 -52.87 23.65 26.05
CA SER A 6 -52.89 22.20 26.21
C SER A 6 -51.50 21.64 26.11
N TYR A 7 -50.95 21.03 27.16
CA TYR A 7 -49.70 20.28 27.14
C TYR A 7 -49.91 18.95 26.42
N PRO A 8 -48.99 18.56 25.50
CA PRO A 8 -49.10 17.27 24.86
C PRO A 8 -48.75 16.11 25.81
N ASN A 9 -49.54 15.03 25.66
CA ASN A 9 -49.54 13.81 26.44
C ASN A 9 -48.13 13.18 26.58
N PRO A 10 -47.63 12.90 27.80
CA PRO A 10 -46.27 12.44 28.04
C PRO A 10 -45.93 11.05 27.45
N ARG A 11 -46.92 10.31 26.92
CA ARG A 11 -46.68 8.98 26.30
C ARG A 11 -46.07 9.03 24.89
N PHE A 12 -46.11 10.19 24.21
CA PHE A 12 -45.55 10.34 22.88
C PHE A 12 -44.08 10.81 22.89
N CYS A 13 -43.64 11.46 23.96
CA CYS A 13 -42.30 12.05 24.04
C CYS A 13 -41.19 10.97 24.25
N ASN A 14 -41.52 9.85 24.91
CA ASN A 14 -40.50 8.85 25.25
C ASN A 14 -40.04 7.97 24.09
N LYS A 15 -40.81 7.80 23.00
CA LYS A 15 -40.40 6.98 21.85
C LYS A 15 -39.45 7.71 20.89
N VAL A 16 -39.64 9.01 20.68
CA VAL A 16 -38.82 9.83 19.78
C VAL A 16 -37.47 10.15 20.42
N VAL A 17 -37.46 10.43 21.73
CA VAL A 17 -36.20 10.69 22.47
C VAL A 17 -35.38 9.41 22.63
N CYS A 18 -36.01 8.24 22.82
CA CYS A 18 -35.32 6.98 22.91
C CYS A 18 -34.69 6.57 21.57
N ASN A 19 -35.35 6.82 20.44
CA ASN A 19 -34.78 6.54 19.12
C ASN A 19 -33.61 7.47 18.77
N SER A 20 -33.66 8.75 19.16
CA SER A 20 -32.55 9.69 18.91
C SER A 20 -31.36 9.42 19.81
N ILE A 21 -31.53 9.00 21.06
CA ILE A 21 -30.45 8.60 21.96
C ILE A 21 -29.81 7.29 21.49
N GLN A 22 -30.64 6.34 21.05
CA GLN A 22 -30.16 5.06 20.54
C GLN A 22 -29.43 5.21 19.20
N MET A 23 -29.92 6.08 18.31
CA MET A 23 -29.28 6.44 17.06
C MET A 23 -27.96 7.21 17.29
N ASN A 24 -27.92 8.14 18.24
CA ASN A 24 -26.70 8.84 18.64
C ASN A 24 -25.69 7.91 19.32
N TYR A 25 -26.16 6.92 20.10
CA TYR A 25 -25.30 5.91 20.73
C TYR A 25 -24.73 4.93 19.69
N PHE A 26 -25.55 4.49 18.73
CA PHE A 26 -25.07 3.67 17.60
C PHE A 26 -24.11 4.46 16.71
N CYS A 27 -24.45 5.67 16.31
CA CYS A 27 -23.59 6.54 15.54
C CYS A 27 -22.27 6.88 16.27
N SER A 28 -22.32 7.13 17.58
CA SER A 28 -21.10 7.37 18.38
C SER A 28 -20.29 6.10 18.62
N LYS A 29 -20.92 4.91 18.63
CA LYS A 29 -20.23 3.63 18.75
C LYS A 29 -19.54 3.25 17.44
N GLU A 30 -20.22 3.40 16.30
CA GLU A 30 -19.60 3.20 14.96
C GLU A 30 -18.48 4.22 14.70
N ILE A 31 -18.64 5.48 15.12
CA ILE A 31 -17.59 6.51 15.06
C ILE A 31 -16.44 6.14 16.00
N LYS A 32 -16.71 5.64 17.21
CA LYS A 32 -15.67 5.20 18.16
C LYS A 32 -15.01 3.92 17.71
N GLU A 33 -15.70 2.97 17.11
CA GLU A 33 -15.12 1.77 16.54
C GLU A 33 -14.24 2.10 15.32
N ARG A 34 -14.62 3.05 14.45
CA ARG A 34 -13.76 3.60 13.39
C ARG A 34 -12.56 4.39 13.93
N VAL A 35 -12.69 5.09 15.05
CA VAL A 35 -11.60 5.88 15.66
C VAL A 35 -10.61 4.98 16.44
N MET A 36 -11.01 3.75 16.78
CA MET A 36 -10.17 2.77 17.50
C MET A 36 -9.63 1.66 16.59
N GLU A 37 -9.57 1.86 15.28
CA GLU A 37 -8.86 0.92 14.41
C GLU A 37 -7.40 0.85 14.81
N LYS A 38 -7.04 -0.28 15.41
CA LYS A 38 -5.70 -0.52 15.94
C LYS A 38 -4.69 -0.49 14.80
N VAL A 39 -3.89 0.58 14.75
CA VAL A 39 -2.78 0.66 13.80
C VAL A 39 -1.77 -0.43 14.13
N ILE A 40 -1.55 -1.34 13.20
CA ILE A 40 -0.56 -2.41 13.31
C ILE A 40 0.83 -1.78 13.12
N LYS A 41 1.70 -1.88 14.13
CA LYS A 41 3.10 -1.47 13.99
C LYS A 41 3.90 -2.62 13.40
N LEU A 42 4.43 -2.42 12.20
CA LEU A 42 5.34 -3.35 11.52
C LEU A 42 6.79 -2.90 11.73
N ASP A 43 7.26 -2.95 12.96
CA ASP A 43 8.64 -2.67 13.36
C ASP A 43 9.58 -3.86 13.17
N GLU A 44 9.05 -5.04 12.86
CA GLU A 44 9.78 -6.27 12.57
C GLU A 44 9.21 -6.95 11.34
N VAL A 45 10.08 -7.57 10.55
CA VAL A 45 9.70 -8.34 9.36
C VAL A 45 8.79 -9.53 9.73
N ASP A 46 9.06 -10.17 10.88
CA ASP A 46 8.28 -11.29 11.38
C ASP A 46 6.81 -10.94 11.65
N LYS A 47 6.52 -9.72 12.10
CA LYS A 47 5.14 -9.27 12.31
C LYS A 47 4.33 -9.24 11.02
N TYR A 48 4.97 -8.84 9.91
CA TYR A 48 4.33 -8.89 8.60
C TYR A 48 4.07 -10.33 8.15
N ASN A 49 5.09 -11.17 8.26
CA ASN A 49 4.97 -12.57 7.85
C ASN A 49 3.86 -13.28 8.63
N LYS A 50 3.78 -13.08 9.95
CA LYS A 50 2.70 -13.62 10.80
C LYS A 50 1.31 -13.10 10.40
N LEU A 51 1.20 -11.84 9.99
CA LEU A 51 -0.07 -11.25 9.54
C LEU A 51 -0.65 -11.97 8.33
N PHE A 52 0.20 -12.54 7.48
CA PHE A 52 -0.19 -13.26 6.27
C PHE A 52 0.05 -14.78 6.35
N GLY A 53 0.51 -15.30 7.51
CA GLY A 53 0.81 -16.72 7.70
C GLY A 53 1.98 -17.21 6.84
N LEU A 54 2.98 -16.36 6.65
CA LEU A 54 4.20 -16.64 5.89
C LEU A 54 5.36 -17.02 6.84
N GLU A 55 6.34 -17.77 6.31
CA GLU A 55 7.54 -18.16 7.04
C GLU A 55 8.54 -17.01 7.16
N THR A 56 9.13 -16.86 8.34
CA THR A 56 10.25 -15.91 8.57
C THR A 56 11.57 -16.65 8.60
N ARG A 57 12.45 -16.40 7.62
CA ARG A 57 13.77 -17.03 7.49
C ARG A 57 14.90 -16.16 8.02
N HIS A 58 14.73 -14.85 8.02
CA HIS A 58 15.73 -13.91 8.48
C HIS A 58 15.06 -12.78 9.27
N PRO A 59 15.61 -12.35 10.43
CA PRO A 59 14.93 -11.36 11.30
C PRO A 59 14.84 -9.96 10.68
N LEU A 60 15.74 -9.60 9.77
CA LEU A 60 15.85 -8.24 9.23
C LEU A 60 15.39 -8.12 7.76
N VAL A 61 15.09 -9.22 7.08
CA VAL A 61 14.66 -9.19 5.68
C VAL A 61 13.77 -10.38 5.35
N SER A 62 12.77 -10.16 4.51
CA SER A 62 11.90 -11.22 3.97
C SER A 62 11.53 -10.93 2.53
N VAL A 63 11.64 -11.93 1.67
CA VAL A 63 10.96 -11.94 0.37
C VAL A 63 9.64 -12.67 0.55
N VAL A 64 8.56 -12.01 0.18
CA VAL A 64 7.19 -12.49 0.38
C VAL A 64 6.50 -12.75 -0.94
N ASP A 65 5.72 -13.81 -0.97
CA ASP A 65 4.82 -14.16 -2.06
C ASP A 65 3.41 -14.30 -1.45
N LEU A 66 2.58 -13.27 -1.65
CA LEU A 66 1.24 -13.24 -1.08
C LEU A 66 0.29 -14.27 -1.69
N SER A 67 0.65 -14.88 -2.83
CA SER A 67 -0.13 -16.00 -3.36
C SER A 67 -0.05 -17.23 -2.44
N LYS A 68 0.97 -17.31 -1.57
CA LYS A 68 1.17 -18.37 -0.57
C LYS A 68 0.59 -18.01 0.80
N ALA A 69 0.03 -16.81 0.96
CA ALA A 69 -0.59 -16.41 2.23
C ALA A 69 -1.71 -17.37 2.63
N THR A 70 -1.73 -17.78 3.91
CA THR A 70 -2.75 -18.68 4.45
C THR A 70 -3.96 -17.93 4.96
N HIS A 71 -3.79 -16.66 5.31
CA HIS A 71 -4.84 -15.73 5.71
C HIS A 71 -4.44 -14.30 5.39
N TRP A 72 -5.41 -13.41 5.27
CA TRP A 72 -5.21 -11.97 5.08
C TRP A 72 -6.37 -11.20 5.69
N PRO A 73 -6.11 -10.09 6.38
CA PRO A 73 -7.18 -9.22 6.88
C PRO A 73 -7.84 -8.46 5.74
N GLU A 74 -9.17 -8.32 5.80
CA GLU A 74 -9.92 -7.56 4.78
C GLU A 74 -9.65 -6.05 4.87
N HIS A 75 -9.48 -5.53 6.09
CA HIS A 75 -9.20 -4.12 6.34
C HIS A 75 -8.20 -3.99 7.50
N PHE A 76 -7.15 -3.22 7.28
CA PHE A 76 -6.15 -2.96 8.31
C PHE A 76 -5.35 -1.69 8.03
N LYS A 77 -4.91 -1.05 9.10
CA LYS A 77 -4.03 0.11 9.07
C LYS A 77 -2.67 -0.25 9.60
N VAL A 78 -1.65 0.10 8.86
CA VAL A 78 -0.26 -0.28 9.11
C VAL A 78 0.61 0.95 9.26
N ASN A 79 1.44 0.98 10.29
CA ASN A 79 2.58 1.89 10.42
C ASN A 79 3.85 1.06 10.14
N TYR A 80 4.49 1.35 9.01
CA TYR A 80 5.71 0.66 8.60
C TYR A 80 6.91 1.13 9.44
N GLY A 81 7.58 0.23 10.12
CA GLY A 81 8.90 0.44 10.75
C GLY A 81 10.02 -0.15 9.90
N VAL A 82 9.67 -0.78 8.78
CA VAL A 82 10.55 -1.40 7.80
C VAL A 82 10.36 -0.77 6.43
N TYR A 83 11.36 -0.87 5.56
CA TYR A 83 11.17 -0.63 4.13
C TYR A 83 10.41 -1.78 3.52
N ALA A 84 9.48 -1.47 2.63
CA ALA A 84 8.71 -2.47 1.91
C ALA A 84 8.55 -2.06 0.44
N LEU A 85 8.66 -3.03 -0.45
CA LEU A 85 8.47 -2.88 -1.89
C LEU A 85 7.66 -4.07 -2.39
N TYR A 86 6.51 -3.81 -3.03
CA TYR A 86 5.61 -4.84 -3.52
C TYR A 86 5.37 -4.69 -5.01
N LEU A 87 5.68 -5.73 -5.78
CA LEU A 87 5.20 -5.90 -7.14
C LEU A 87 3.80 -6.51 -7.08
N LYS A 88 2.81 -5.77 -7.51
CA LYS A 88 1.40 -6.18 -7.52
C LYS A 88 1.07 -6.94 -8.80
N ASP A 89 0.68 -8.21 -8.65
CA ASP A 89 0.26 -9.06 -9.78
C ASP A 89 -1.25 -8.99 -10.03
N THR A 90 -2.02 -8.47 -9.06
CA THR A 90 -3.46 -8.32 -9.15
C THR A 90 -3.91 -7.10 -8.39
N TYR A 91 -4.90 -6.38 -8.92
CA TYR A 91 -5.62 -5.40 -8.14
C TYR A 91 -6.51 -6.13 -7.12
N CYS A 92 -6.24 -5.97 -5.85
CA CYS A 92 -6.96 -6.68 -4.78
C CYS A 92 -7.67 -5.75 -3.79
N GLY A 93 -7.77 -4.44 -4.09
CA GLY A 93 -8.44 -3.48 -3.23
C GLY A 93 -7.76 -2.13 -3.20
N ASN A 94 -8.16 -1.28 -2.28
CA ASN A 94 -7.66 0.08 -2.16
C ASN A 94 -6.49 0.16 -1.17
N ILE A 95 -5.51 0.98 -1.47
CA ILE A 95 -4.46 1.38 -0.56
C ILE A 95 -4.58 2.88 -0.35
N MET A 96 -4.87 3.30 0.88
CA MET A 96 -4.91 4.70 1.26
C MET A 96 -3.60 5.08 1.93
N TYR A 97 -3.02 6.17 1.49
CA TYR A 97 -1.82 6.77 2.04
C TYR A 97 -2.15 8.15 2.60
N GLY A 98 -2.26 8.24 3.92
CA GLY A 98 -2.86 9.40 4.57
C GLY A 98 -4.33 9.55 4.18
N ARG A 99 -4.69 10.64 3.49
CA ARG A 99 -6.07 10.92 3.05
C ARG A 99 -6.31 10.64 1.55
N GLN A 100 -5.32 10.09 0.85
CA GLN A 100 -5.40 9.90 -0.60
C GLN A 100 -5.24 8.43 -0.96
N SER A 101 -5.93 8.02 -2.02
CA SER A 101 -5.76 6.70 -2.59
C SER A 101 -4.42 6.60 -3.31
N TYR A 102 -3.73 5.50 -3.09
CA TYR A 102 -2.54 5.14 -3.85
C TYR A 102 -3.00 4.57 -5.20
N ASP A 103 -2.64 5.26 -6.29
CA ASP A 103 -2.98 4.81 -7.64
C ASP A 103 -2.06 3.64 -8.04
N TYR A 104 -2.57 2.41 -7.92
CA TYR A 104 -1.85 1.23 -8.36
C TYR A 104 -2.74 0.30 -9.19
N GLN A 105 -2.11 -0.42 -10.10
CA GLN A 105 -2.74 -1.39 -10.99
C GLN A 105 -1.94 -2.69 -10.99
N GLU A 106 -2.37 -3.67 -11.78
CA GLU A 106 -1.58 -4.86 -12.07
C GLU A 106 -0.26 -4.48 -12.76
N GLY A 107 0.82 -5.17 -12.41
CA GLY A 107 2.17 -4.88 -12.94
C GLY A 107 2.82 -3.62 -12.37
N THR A 108 2.41 -3.16 -11.19
CA THR A 108 2.98 -1.97 -10.56
C THR A 108 3.77 -2.29 -9.30
N ILE A 109 4.76 -1.44 -9.01
CA ILE A 109 5.45 -1.45 -7.73
C ILE A 109 4.87 -0.38 -6.80
N VAL A 110 4.57 -0.80 -5.58
CA VAL A 110 4.15 0.03 -4.46
C VAL A 110 5.23 -0.04 -3.39
N SER A 111 5.66 1.11 -2.85
CA SER A 111 6.75 1.19 -1.87
C SER A 111 6.36 1.94 -0.62
N PHE A 112 6.92 1.53 0.51
CA PHE A 112 6.74 2.16 1.82
C PHE A 112 8.09 2.27 2.53
N ALA A 113 8.29 3.41 3.22
CA ALA A 113 9.43 3.66 4.08
C ALA A 113 9.04 3.59 5.57
N PRO A 114 10.00 3.41 6.47
CA PRO A 114 9.77 3.52 7.90
C PRO A 114 9.11 4.84 8.30
N GLY A 115 8.10 4.76 9.18
CA GLY A 115 7.29 5.90 9.63
C GLY A 115 6.05 6.16 8.79
N GLN A 116 5.91 5.55 7.63
CA GLN A 116 4.74 5.73 6.77
C GLN A 116 3.56 4.90 7.24
N VAL A 117 2.36 5.49 7.17
CA VAL A 117 1.11 4.84 7.53
C VAL A 117 0.28 4.61 6.28
N ALA A 118 -0.08 3.36 6.05
CA ALA A 118 -1.00 2.96 4.99
C ALA A 118 -2.24 2.29 5.58
N GLU A 119 -3.37 2.53 4.97
CA GLU A 119 -4.64 1.84 5.23
C GLU A 119 -4.96 0.98 4.01
N ILE A 120 -5.12 -0.31 4.24
CA ILE A 120 -5.35 -1.30 3.20
C ILE A 120 -6.76 -1.85 3.35
N GLU A 121 -7.55 -1.73 2.28
CA GLU A 121 -8.88 -2.30 2.18
C GLU A 121 -8.88 -3.32 1.04
N MET A 122 -8.95 -4.61 1.38
CA MET A 122 -8.96 -5.69 0.40
C MET A 122 -10.39 -6.00 -0.05
N GLN A 123 -10.54 -6.31 -1.33
CA GLN A 123 -11.82 -6.78 -1.85
C GLN A 123 -12.15 -8.15 -1.28
N LYS A 124 -13.41 -8.33 -0.85
CA LYS A 124 -13.91 -9.63 -0.38
C LYS A 124 -13.77 -10.67 -1.50
N ASN A 125 -13.31 -11.87 -1.12
CA ASN A 125 -13.13 -13.01 -2.02
C ASN A 125 -12.04 -12.85 -3.11
N VAL A 126 -11.24 -11.78 -3.09
CA VAL A 126 -10.07 -11.66 -3.97
C VAL A 126 -8.82 -12.04 -3.19
N ARG A 127 -8.14 -13.09 -3.65
CA ARG A 127 -6.88 -13.50 -3.05
C ARG A 127 -5.77 -12.54 -3.49
N PRO A 128 -5.02 -11.93 -2.57
CA PRO A 128 -3.92 -11.05 -2.94
C PRO A 128 -2.82 -11.85 -3.67
N LYS A 129 -2.35 -11.30 -4.78
CA LYS A 129 -1.18 -11.81 -5.51
C LYS A 129 -0.19 -10.67 -5.63
N ALA A 130 0.91 -10.77 -4.93
CA ALA A 130 1.99 -9.82 -5.00
C ALA A 130 3.28 -10.51 -4.55
N HIS A 131 4.38 -10.13 -5.17
CA HIS A 131 5.72 -10.43 -4.68
C HIS A 131 6.28 -9.19 -4.01
N GLY A 132 7.05 -9.35 -2.95
CA GLY A 132 7.60 -8.19 -2.27
C GLY A 132 8.84 -8.51 -1.46
N ILE A 133 9.51 -7.44 -1.07
CA ILE A 133 10.59 -7.49 -0.11
C ILE A 133 10.31 -6.53 1.02
N LEU A 134 10.56 -6.99 2.24
CA LEU A 134 10.60 -6.16 3.44
C LEU A 134 11.98 -6.24 4.04
N PHE A 135 12.55 -5.11 4.45
CA PHE A 135 13.83 -5.10 5.14
C PHE A 135 13.88 -4.01 6.22
N HIS A 136 14.44 -4.39 7.36
CA HIS A 136 14.60 -3.50 8.50
C HIS A 136 15.76 -2.52 8.27
N PRO A 137 15.69 -1.26 8.73
CA PRO A 137 16.79 -0.30 8.62
C PRO A 137 18.14 -0.81 9.16
N ASP A 138 18.12 -1.67 10.18
CA ASP A 138 19.34 -2.24 10.75
C ASP A 138 20.09 -3.18 9.80
N LEU A 139 19.39 -3.78 8.81
CA LEU A 139 20.04 -4.59 7.78
C LEU A 139 21.05 -3.76 6.98
N ILE A 140 20.67 -2.54 6.61
CA ILE A 140 21.44 -1.66 5.73
C ILE A 140 22.34 -0.68 6.49
N ARG A 141 22.23 -0.61 7.83
CA ARG A 141 23.02 0.32 8.65
C ARG A 141 24.52 0.05 8.47
N GLY A 142 25.29 1.11 8.13
CA GLY A 142 26.73 1.03 7.90
C GLY A 142 27.14 0.31 6.60
N THR A 143 26.21 0.07 5.68
CA THR A 143 26.49 -0.41 4.31
C THR A 143 26.40 0.76 3.32
N VAL A 144 26.90 0.54 2.09
CA VAL A 144 26.75 1.50 0.98
C VAL A 144 25.27 1.82 0.76
N LEU A 145 24.42 0.80 0.68
CA LEU A 145 22.98 0.97 0.53
C LEU A 145 22.36 1.84 1.63
N GLY A 146 22.81 1.68 2.88
CA GLY A 146 22.35 2.51 4.00
C GLY A 146 22.70 4.00 3.87
N GLY A 147 23.83 4.31 3.22
CA GLY A 147 24.22 5.68 2.89
C GLY A 147 23.37 6.28 1.77
N GLU A 148 22.94 5.45 0.82
CA GLU A 148 22.25 5.85 -0.42
C GLU A 148 20.73 5.76 -0.33
N ILE A 149 20.16 5.11 0.70
CA ILE A 149 18.72 4.83 0.79
C ILE A 149 17.83 6.09 0.65
N LYS A 150 18.34 7.24 1.05
CA LYS A 150 17.64 8.53 0.95
C LYS A 150 17.54 9.06 -0.48
N ASN A 151 18.35 8.56 -1.39
CA ASN A 151 18.39 8.97 -2.80
C ASN A 151 17.25 8.31 -3.59
N TYR A 152 16.65 7.23 -3.08
CA TYR A 152 15.53 6.55 -3.72
C TYR A 152 14.23 7.32 -3.45
N SER A 153 13.88 8.22 -4.37
CA SER A 153 12.76 9.16 -4.24
C SER A 153 11.41 8.49 -4.04
N PHE A 154 11.20 7.27 -4.56
CA PHE A 154 9.95 6.52 -4.43
C PHE A 154 9.65 6.05 -2.99
N PHE A 155 10.60 6.21 -2.05
CA PHE A 155 10.35 6.07 -0.62
C PHE A 155 9.93 7.38 0.05
N SER A 156 9.92 8.51 -0.67
CA SER A 156 9.51 9.78 -0.09
C SER A 156 7.99 9.87 0.08
N TYR A 157 7.56 10.68 1.03
CA TYR A 157 6.16 10.93 1.35
C TYR A 157 5.40 11.63 0.21
N GLU A 158 6.11 12.28 -0.68
CA GLU A 158 5.54 13.10 -1.76
C GLU A 158 5.10 12.26 -2.95
N ILE A 159 5.65 11.04 -3.08
CA ILE A 159 5.38 10.17 -4.22
C ILE A 159 4.24 9.21 -3.89
N ARG A 160 3.14 9.39 -4.60
CA ARG A 160 1.86 8.68 -4.40
C ARG A 160 1.49 7.83 -5.59
N GLU A 161 2.35 7.80 -6.59
CA GLU A 161 2.12 7.05 -7.81
C GLU A 161 2.91 5.75 -7.79
N ALA A 162 2.23 4.67 -8.10
CA ALA A 162 2.88 3.39 -8.29
C ALA A 162 3.80 3.43 -9.52
N LEU A 163 4.91 2.73 -9.45
CA LEU A 163 5.78 2.53 -10.59
C LEU A 163 5.18 1.47 -11.52
N HIS A 164 4.83 1.88 -12.75
CA HIS A 164 4.32 0.98 -13.77
C HIS A 164 5.49 0.31 -14.52
N LEU A 165 5.49 -1.02 -14.56
CA LEU A 165 6.52 -1.81 -15.21
C LEU A 165 6.04 -2.35 -16.57
N SER A 166 6.96 -2.41 -17.53
CA SER A 166 6.81 -3.29 -18.70
C SER A 166 7.04 -4.75 -18.30
N GLU A 167 6.70 -5.70 -19.15
CA GLU A 167 6.95 -7.13 -18.88
C GLU A 167 8.43 -7.44 -18.72
N GLU A 168 9.32 -6.78 -19.48
CA GLU A 168 10.77 -6.93 -19.35
C GLU A 168 11.30 -6.40 -18.02
N GLU A 169 10.82 -5.21 -17.61
CA GLU A 169 11.15 -4.59 -16.33
C GLU A 169 10.63 -5.44 -15.15
N ARG A 170 9.43 -6.01 -15.30
CA ARG A 170 8.85 -6.94 -14.33
C ARG A 170 9.73 -8.19 -14.17
N SER A 171 10.17 -8.77 -15.27
CA SER A 171 11.11 -9.91 -15.24
C SER A 171 12.39 -9.56 -14.50
N THR A 172 12.98 -8.40 -14.77
CA THR A 172 14.19 -7.91 -14.09
C THR A 172 13.99 -7.77 -12.57
N VAL A 173 12.86 -7.23 -12.15
CA VAL A 173 12.51 -7.11 -10.72
C VAL A 173 12.34 -8.48 -10.08
N MET A 174 11.65 -9.41 -10.74
CA MET A 174 11.46 -10.78 -10.25
C MET A 174 12.78 -11.52 -10.11
N ASP A 175 13.73 -11.34 -11.03
CA ASP A 175 15.08 -11.93 -10.94
C ASP A 175 15.83 -11.42 -9.70
N CYS A 176 15.68 -10.14 -9.36
CA CYS A 176 16.24 -9.60 -8.13
C CYS A 176 15.62 -10.24 -6.88
N PHE A 177 14.29 -10.40 -6.84
CA PHE A 177 13.62 -11.10 -5.75
C PHE A 177 14.10 -12.54 -5.61
N HIS A 178 14.22 -13.28 -6.71
CA HIS A 178 14.73 -14.66 -6.70
C HIS A 178 16.16 -14.77 -6.18
N LYS A 179 17.05 -13.83 -6.54
CA LYS A 179 18.43 -13.81 -6.03
C LYS A 179 18.46 -13.59 -4.52
N ILE A 180 17.66 -12.65 -4.00
CA ILE A 180 17.57 -12.40 -2.56
C ILE A 180 16.96 -13.62 -1.86
N GLU A 181 15.90 -14.20 -2.41
CA GLU A 181 15.26 -15.40 -1.84
C GLU A 181 16.22 -16.59 -1.80
N ALA A 182 17.02 -16.78 -2.85
CA ALA A 182 18.04 -17.83 -2.90
C ALA A 182 19.07 -17.65 -1.78
N GLU A 183 19.54 -16.42 -1.55
CA GLU A 183 20.47 -16.11 -0.46
C GLU A 183 19.85 -16.37 0.91
N LEU A 184 18.55 -16.08 1.11
CA LEU A 184 17.84 -16.36 2.34
C LEU A 184 17.59 -17.86 2.60
N LYS A 185 17.68 -18.71 1.56
CA LYS A 185 17.59 -20.17 1.68
C LYS A 185 18.91 -20.82 2.07
N HIS A 186 20.04 -20.15 1.83
CA HIS A 186 21.34 -20.60 2.32
C HIS A 186 21.47 -20.33 3.83
N GLY A 187 22.32 -21.07 4.50
CA GLY A 187 22.67 -20.78 5.89
C GLY A 187 23.31 -19.39 6.02
N ILE A 188 22.92 -18.65 7.05
CA ILE A 188 23.46 -17.30 7.31
C ILE A 188 24.96 -17.42 7.61
N ASP A 189 25.79 -16.73 6.82
CA ASP A 189 27.22 -16.64 6.99
C ASP A 189 27.70 -15.16 7.05
N ARG A 190 29.01 -14.96 7.14
CA ARG A 190 29.62 -13.62 7.20
C ARG A 190 29.42 -12.79 5.93
N HIS A 191 29.08 -13.39 4.80
CA HIS A 191 28.88 -12.74 3.51
C HIS A 191 27.41 -12.45 3.21
N SER A 192 26.48 -13.17 3.82
CA SER A 192 25.03 -13.11 3.54
C SER A 192 24.49 -11.69 3.59
N ARG A 193 24.80 -10.92 4.66
CA ARG A 193 24.38 -9.53 4.78
C ARG A 193 24.84 -8.67 3.61
N ARG A 194 26.10 -8.83 3.18
CA ARG A 194 26.66 -8.05 2.06
C ARG A 194 25.96 -8.41 0.74
N LEU A 195 25.76 -9.70 0.49
CA LEU A 195 25.11 -10.19 -0.74
C LEU A 195 23.65 -9.76 -0.79
N ILE A 196 22.91 -9.88 0.32
CA ILE A 196 21.53 -9.42 0.44
C ILE A 196 21.46 -7.91 0.17
N CYS A 197 22.27 -7.10 0.84
CA CYS A 197 22.27 -5.64 0.65
C CYS A 197 22.63 -5.23 -0.79
N ALA A 198 23.58 -5.93 -1.42
CA ALA A 198 23.96 -5.68 -2.82
C ALA A 198 22.82 -5.98 -3.80
N ASN A 199 22.11 -7.10 -3.60
CA ASN A 199 20.94 -7.44 -4.42
C ASN A 199 19.75 -6.51 -4.17
N ILE A 200 19.53 -6.04 -2.94
CA ILE A 200 18.53 -5.00 -2.63
C ILE A 200 18.92 -3.69 -3.33
N GLY A 201 20.18 -3.26 -3.23
CA GLY A 201 20.65 -2.05 -3.91
C GLY A 201 20.40 -2.12 -5.42
N LEU A 202 20.79 -3.24 -6.06
CA LEU A 202 20.54 -3.47 -7.49
C LEU A 202 19.04 -3.40 -7.85
N LEU A 203 18.17 -4.00 -7.04
CA LEU A 203 16.72 -3.92 -7.21
C LEU A 203 16.23 -2.46 -7.15
N LEU A 204 16.70 -1.68 -6.16
CA LEU A 204 16.29 -0.29 -5.99
C LEU A 204 16.81 0.59 -7.12
N ASP A 205 18.02 0.34 -7.62
CA ASP A 205 18.61 1.05 -8.77
C ASP A 205 17.81 0.81 -10.06
N TYR A 206 17.36 -0.44 -10.29
CA TYR A 206 16.43 -0.73 -11.40
C TYR A 206 15.11 0.00 -11.23
N CYS A 207 14.53 -0.02 -10.04
CA CYS A 207 13.28 0.71 -9.77
C CYS A 207 13.45 2.22 -9.99
N MET A 208 14.59 2.81 -9.61
CA MET A 208 14.89 4.23 -9.85
C MET A 208 14.96 4.53 -11.35
N ARG A 209 15.68 3.72 -12.13
CA ARG A 209 15.74 3.84 -13.59
C ARG A 209 14.35 3.79 -14.24
N PHE A 210 13.52 2.83 -13.83
CA PHE A 210 12.17 2.68 -14.39
C PHE A 210 11.25 3.84 -13.99
N TYR A 211 11.45 4.36 -12.78
CA TYR A 211 10.73 5.52 -12.27
C TYR A 211 11.07 6.79 -13.07
N GLU A 212 12.36 7.05 -13.30
CA GLU A 212 12.82 8.16 -14.12
C GLU A 212 12.26 8.08 -15.56
N ARG A 213 12.29 6.91 -16.19
CA ARG A 213 11.66 6.67 -17.49
C ARG A 213 10.18 7.04 -17.48
N GLN A 214 9.43 6.69 -16.42
CA GLN A 214 8.00 7.00 -16.32
C GLN A 214 7.72 8.50 -16.33
N PHE A 215 8.58 9.30 -15.71
CA PHE A 215 8.46 10.76 -15.72
C PHE A 215 8.85 11.39 -17.05
N VAL A 216 9.95 10.97 -17.65
CA VAL A 216 10.39 11.45 -18.98
C VAL A 216 9.28 11.23 -20.00
N THR A 217 8.73 10.02 -20.06
CA THR A 217 7.63 9.70 -20.98
C THR A 217 6.40 10.58 -20.76
N ARG A 218 6.07 10.93 -19.50
CA ARG A 218 4.95 11.82 -19.18
C ARG A 218 5.21 13.26 -19.61
N GLU A 219 6.41 13.77 -19.40
CA GLU A 219 6.79 15.13 -19.85
C GLU A 219 6.73 15.24 -21.36
N GLU A 220 7.19 14.23 -22.09
CA GLU A 220 7.11 14.17 -23.55
C GLU A 220 5.66 14.16 -24.04
N VAL A 221 4.80 13.30 -23.47
CA VAL A 221 3.37 13.26 -23.79
C VAL A 221 2.69 14.59 -23.48
N ASN A 222 2.99 15.22 -22.34
CA ASN A 222 2.44 16.52 -21.99
C ASN A 222 2.91 17.63 -22.97
N LYS A 223 4.16 17.61 -23.42
CA LYS A 223 4.67 18.53 -24.44
C LYS A 223 3.94 18.36 -25.77
N ILE A 224 3.73 17.12 -26.21
CA ILE A 224 3.00 16.81 -27.45
C ILE A 224 1.54 17.28 -27.33
N CYS A 225 0.84 16.96 -26.23
CA CYS A 225 -0.53 17.41 -26.00
C CYS A 225 -0.67 18.94 -25.97
N LEU A 226 0.31 19.65 -25.41
CA LEU A 226 0.33 21.10 -25.41
C LEU A 226 0.56 21.68 -26.82
N MET A 227 1.39 21.02 -27.63
CA MET A 227 1.63 21.44 -29.03
C MET A 227 0.41 21.18 -29.93
N GLU A 228 -0.34 20.11 -29.67
CA GLU A 228 -1.54 19.73 -30.41
C GLU A 228 -2.82 20.39 -29.89
N GLY A 229 -2.75 21.19 -28.82
CA GLY A 229 -3.90 21.84 -28.18
C GLY A 229 -4.91 20.86 -27.53
N THR A 230 -4.52 19.57 -27.32
CA THR A 230 -5.33 18.56 -26.71
C THR A 230 -4.93 18.36 -25.24
N MET A 231 -5.90 18.50 -24.31
CA MET A 231 -5.65 18.20 -22.90
C MET A 231 -5.49 16.69 -22.70
N PRO A 232 -4.48 16.21 -21.94
CA PRO A 232 -4.35 14.80 -21.62
C PRO A 232 -5.59 14.34 -20.81
N LYS A 233 -6.34 13.37 -21.33
CA LYS A 233 -7.45 12.76 -20.59
C LYS A 233 -6.88 12.06 -19.35
N LYS A 234 -7.38 12.39 -18.16
CA LYS A 234 -7.05 11.63 -16.93
C LYS A 234 -7.36 10.16 -17.15
N LYS A 235 -6.42 9.25 -16.85
CA LYS A 235 -6.55 7.80 -17.09
C LYS A 235 -7.86 7.16 -16.57
N ASN A 236 -8.50 7.75 -15.55
CA ASN A 236 -9.79 7.30 -15.01
C ASN A 236 -10.97 7.47 -15.99
N GLN A 237 -10.88 8.39 -16.96
CA GLN A 237 -11.95 8.62 -17.92
C GLN A 237 -11.98 7.52 -18.99
N VAL A 238 -10.82 6.96 -19.35
CA VAL A 238 -10.71 5.90 -20.35
C VAL A 238 -11.30 4.57 -19.87
N ALA A 239 -11.24 4.29 -18.56
CA ALA A 239 -11.87 3.10 -17.97
C ALA A 239 -13.39 3.23 -17.93
N ILE A 240 -13.91 4.42 -17.64
CA ILE A 240 -15.36 4.72 -17.61
C ILE A 240 -15.94 4.69 -19.03
N ASP A 241 -15.23 5.26 -20.01
CA ASP A 241 -15.67 5.28 -21.40
C ASP A 241 -15.74 3.86 -22.02
N ARG A 242 -14.88 2.92 -21.61
CA ARG A 242 -14.95 1.52 -22.02
C ARG A 242 -16.13 0.77 -21.41
N MET A 243 -16.51 1.06 -20.18
CA MET A 243 -17.68 0.44 -19.52
C MET A 243 -19.02 0.91 -20.12
N HIS A 244 -19.06 2.05 -20.80
CA HIS A 244 -20.25 2.59 -21.46
C HIS A 244 -20.34 2.24 -22.96
N ALA A 245 -19.27 1.68 -23.54
CA ALA A 245 -19.25 1.28 -24.96
C ALA A 245 -19.74 -0.17 -25.20
N ASP A 246 -19.83 -0.97 -24.14
CA ASP A 246 -20.24 -2.39 -24.19
C ASP A 246 -21.67 -2.63 -23.66
N ASN A 247 -22.54 -1.59 -23.64
CA ASN A 247 -23.98 -1.69 -23.34
C ASN A 247 -24.85 -1.24 -24.51
#